data_cc0902ffb2cd69c40f708fcdec30d5e8
#
_entry.id   cc0902ffb2cd69c40f708fcdec30d5e8
#
_cell.length_a   1.000
_cell.length_b   1.000
_cell.length_c   1.000
_cell.angle_alpha   90.00
_cell.angle_beta   90.00
_cell.angle_gamma   90.00
#
_symmetry.space_group_name_H-M   'P 1'
#
loop_
_entity.id
_entity.type
_entity.pdbx_description
1 polymer ?
#
loop_
_entity_poly.entity_id
_entity_poly.type
_entity_poly.pdbx_seq_one_letter_code
_entity_poly.pdbx_strand_id
1 'polypeptide(L)' 'MYKVIVVEDETMVRRGIILTIDWAALDCVIAGEAANGEEGAELAVRLSPDII' A
#
# COMPACT_ATOMS: atom_id res chain seq x y z
N MET A 1 -10.96 -7.56 -6.22
CA MET A 1 -10.29 -6.93 -5.05
C MET A 1 -9.77 -5.56 -5.40
N TYR A 2 -9.88 -4.62 -4.49
CA TYR A 2 -9.30 -3.29 -4.67
C TYR A 2 -7.80 -3.36 -4.45
N LYS A 3 -7.04 -2.73 -5.34
CA LYS A 3 -5.58 -2.66 -5.24
C LYS A 3 -5.21 -1.48 -4.34
N VAL A 4 -4.41 -1.74 -3.31
CA VAL A 4 -4.01 -0.76 -2.29
C VAL A 4 -2.50 -0.57 -2.34
N ILE A 5 -2.07 0.68 -2.28
CA ILE A 5 -0.66 1.03 -2.05
C ILE A 5 -0.57 1.65 -0.66
N VAL A 6 0.38 1.20 0.14
CA VAL A 6 0.68 1.77 1.45
C VAL A 6 1.93 2.62 1.35
N VAL A 7 1.82 3.90 1.72
CA VAL A 7 2.94 4.85 1.72
C VAL A 7 3.18 5.30 3.15
N GLU A 8 4.32 4.93 3.72
CA GLU A 8 4.69 5.24 5.09
C GLU A 8 6.21 5.25 5.22
N ASP A 9 6.77 6.32 5.78
CA ASP A 9 8.22 6.49 5.86
C ASP A 9 8.87 5.61 6.93
N GLU A 10 8.16 5.23 7.98
CA GLU A 10 8.68 4.34 8.99
C GLU A 10 8.46 2.88 8.61
N THR A 11 9.56 2.15 8.43
CA THR A 11 9.51 0.75 8.01
C THR A 11 8.67 -0.12 8.95
N MET A 12 8.85 0.02 10.26
CA MET A 12 8.11 -0.79 11.23
C MET A 12 6.62 -0.51 11.20
N VAL A 13 6.24 0.77 11.06
CA VAL A 13 4.83 1.17 10.94
C VAL A 13 4.23 0.64 9.65
N ARG A 14 4.94 0.80 8.53
CA ARG A 14 4.48 0.32 7.24
C ARG A 14 4.25 -1.20 7.26
N ARG A 15 5.21 -1.96 7.77
CA ARG A 15 5.09 -3.41 7.87
C ARG A 15 3.97 -3.81 8.82
N GLY A 16 3.80 -3.09 9.92
CA GLY A 16 2.70 -3.32 10.85
C GLY A 16 1.34 -3.17 10.18
N ILE A 17 1.13 -2.11 9.41
CA ILE A 17 -0.11 -1.88 8.67
C ILE A 17 -0.36 -3.03 7.68
N ILE A 18 0.66 -3.42 6.91
CA ILE A 18 0.52 -4.46 5.91
C ILE A 18 0.21 -5.82 6.53
N LEU A 19 0.86 -6.14 7.65
CA LEU A 19 0.79 -7.47 8.25
C LEU A 19 -0.38 -7.67 9.22
N THR A 20 -0.94 -6.60 9.79
CA THR A 20 -1.95 -6.73 10.85
C THR A 20 -3.38 -6.55 10.36
N ILE A 21 -3.60 -5.84 9.27
CA ILE A 21 -4.94 -5.65 8.71
C ILE A 21 -5.29 -6.85 7.84
N ASP A 22 -6.49 -7.38 8.01
CA ASP A 22 -7.00 -8.45 7.15
C ASP A 22 -7.55 -7.83 5.87
N TRP A 23 -6.66 -7.59 4.92
CA TRP A 23 -6.99 -6.93 3.65
C TRP A 23 -7.99 -7.73 2.83
N ALA A 24 -7.88 -9.05 2.85
CA ALA A 24 -8.80 -9.89 2.11
C ALA A 24 -10.24 -9.76 2.63
N ALA A 25 -10.41 -9.59 3.93
CA ALA A 25 -11.73 -9.38 4.53
C ALA A 25 -12.36 -8.05 4.07
N LEU A 26 -11.53 -7.09 3.66
CA LEU A 26 -11.97 -5.79 3.13
C LEU A 26 -12.08 -5.79 1.61
N ASP A 27 -11.97 -6.93 0.97
CA ASP A 27 -11.92 -7.08 -0.48
C ASP A 27 -10.77 -6.27 -1.10
N CYS A 28 -9.63 -6.24 -0.41
CA CYS A 28 -8.43 -5.50 -0.81
C CYS A 28 -7.23 -6.42 -0.95
N VAL A 29 -6.28 -5.98 -1.76
CA VAL A 29 -4.98 -6.62 -1.89
C VAL A 29 -3.90 -5.54 -1.89
N ILE A 30 -2.80 -5.79 -1.19
CA ILE A 30 -1.67 -4.87 -1.20
C ILE A 30 -0.91 -5.08 -2.52
N ALA A 31 -0.98 -4.08 -3.39
CA ALA A 31 -0.31 -4.11 -4.69
C ALA A 31 1.13 -3.60 -4.62
N GLY A 32 1.43 -2.76 -3.61
CA GLY A 32 2.77 -2.23 -3.44
C GLY A 32 2.91 -1.44 -2.15
N GLU A 33 4.15 -1.15 -1.79
CA GLU A 33 4.46 -0.32 -0.63
C GLU A 33 5.58 0.65 -0.99
N ALA A 34 5.58 1.81 -0.35
CA ALA A 34 6.57 2.85 -0.60
C ALA A 34 6.96 3.53 0.71
N ALA A 35 8.19 4.01 0.77
CA ALA A 35 8.74 4.66 1.95
C ALA A 35 8.55 6.18 1.95
N ASN A 36 8.14 6.76 0.84
CA ASN A 36 7.95 8.20 0.71
C ASN A 36 6.98 8.51 -0.42
N GLY A 37 6.61 9.80 -0.52
CA GLY A 37 5.64 10.24 -1.51
C GLY A 37 6.11 10.08 -2.96
N GLU A 38 7.41 10.25 -3.21
CA GLU A 38 7.98 10.09 -4.54
C GLU A 38 7.85 8.65 -5.04
N GLU A 39 8.25 7.68 -4.21
CA GLU A 39 8.08 6.26 -4.53
C GLU A 39 6.59 5.91 -4.67
N GLY A 40 5.75 6.45 -3.81
CA GLY A 40 4.31 6.24 -3.87
C GLY A 40 3.70 6.74 -5.17
N ALA A 41 4.12 7.91 -5.62
CA ALA A 41 3.66 8.48 -6.89
C ALA A 41 4.08 7.61 -8.09
N GLU A 42 5.31 7.11 -8.07
CA GLU A 42 5.80 6.21 -9.13
C GLU A 42 4.98 4.92 -9.18
N LEU A 43 4.70 4.33 -8.01
CA LEU A 43 3.87 3.13 -7.93
C LEU A 43 2.44 3.40 -8.40
N ALA A 44 1.88 4.56 -8.05
CA ALA A 44 0.52 4.93 -8.46
C ALA A 44 0.40 4.99 -9.99
N VAL A 45 1.39 5.56 -10.66
CA VAL A 45 1.40 5.60 -12.12
C VAL A 45 1.52 4.20 -12.71
N ARG A 46 2.42 3.37 -12.17
CA ARG A 46 2.71 2.06 -12.72
C ARG A 46 1.63 1.02 -12.43
N LEU A 47 1.05 1.04 -11.24
CA LEU A 47 0.13 0.01 -10.78
C LEU A 47 -1.35 0.39 -10.87
N SER A 48 -1.66 1.66 -11.05
CA SER A 48 -3.03 2.17 -11.09
C SER A 48 -3.88 1.64 -9.94
N PRO A 49 -3.50 1.91 -8.68
CA PRO A 49 -4.23 1.39 -7.52
C PRO A 49 -5.59 2.05 -7.39
N ASP A 50 -6.48 1.38 -6.67
CA ASP A 50 -7.79 1.94 -6.31
C ASP A 50 -7.70 2.83 -5.08
N ILE A 51 -6.77 2.50 -4.16
CA ILE A 51 -6.62 3.18 -2.86
C ILE A 51 -5.14 3.42 -2.58
N ILE A 52 -4.84 4.60 -2.05
CA ILE A 52 -3.51 4.94 -1.57
C ILE A 52 -3.64 5.40 -0.12
#